data_34225b4fc764b160662ec2dd4e68ec6e
#
_entry.id   34225b4fc764b160662ec2dd4e68ec6e
#
_cell.length_a   1.000
_cell.length_b   1.000
_cell.length_c   1.000
_cell.angle_alpha   90.00
_cell.angle_beta   90.00
_cell.angle_gamma   90.00
#
_symmetry.space_group_name_H-M   'P 1'
#
loop_
_entity.id
_entity.type
_entity.pdbx_description
1 polymer ?
#
loop_
_entity_poly.entity_id
_entity_poly.type
_entity_poly.pdbx_seq_one_letter_code
_entity_poly.pdbx_strand_id
1 'polypeptide(L)'
;METKKCGLGTTAIHAGTLKNLYGTLAMPIYQTSTFIFDSAEQGGRRFALEEAGYIYTRLGNPTTTVLENKIAALEEGEAAVATSSGMGAISSTLWTVLKAGDHIVTDKTLYGCTFALMCHGLTRFGIEVTFVCFKSNSLIVEDSIIILKNWRLRISKC
;
A
#
# COMPACT_ATOMS: atom_id res chain seq x y z
N MET A 1 -27.65 7.15 -4.69
CA MET A 1 -27.17 8.49 -5.06
C MET A 1 -25.91 8.27 -5.88
N GLU A 2 -25.95 8.53 -7.17
CA GLU A 2 -24.74 8.52 -8.00
C GLU A 2 -23.78 9.59 -7.47
N THR A 3 -22.62 9.17 -7.01
CA THR A 3 -21.57 10.10 -6.60
C THR A 3 -21.05 10.80 -7.84
N LYS A 4 -21.38 12.07 -8.00
CA LYS A 4 -20.90 12.91 -9.09
C LYS A 4 -19.38 12.83 -9.12
N LYS A 5 -18.81 12.27 -10.20
CA LYS A 5 -17.36 12.10 -10.33
C LYS A 5 -16.71 13.48 -10.36
N CYS A 6 -16.00 13.84 -9.31
CA CYS A 6 -15.27 15.11 -9.21
C CYS A 6 -14.03 15.09 -10.12
N GLY A 7 -13.60 16.25 -10.60
CA GLY A 7 -12.33 16.36 -11.31
C GLY A 7 -11.13 16.12 -10.39
N LEU A 8 -9.99 15.74 -10.96
CA LEU A 8 -8.75 15.39 -10.25
C LEU A 8 -8.36 16.45 -9.20
N GLY A 9 -8.40 17.74 -9.53
CA GLY A 9 -8.05 18.82 -8.59
C GLY A 9 -8.99 18.87 -7.38
N THR A 10 -10.30 18.68 -7.57
CA THR A 10 -11.27 18.62 -6.46
C THR A 10 -11.03 17.39 -5.60
N THR A 11 -10.78 16.23 -6.21
CA THR A 11 -10.45 14.99 -5.52
C THR A 11 -9.18 15.14 -4.67
N ALA A 12 -8.12 15.72 -5.23
CA ALA A 12 -6.85 15.94 -4.52
C ALA A 12 -7.00 16.81 -3.26
N ILE A 13 -7.93 17.77 -3.27
CA ILE A 13 -8.14 18.66 -2.13
C ILE A 13 -9.13 18.07 -1.12
N HIS A 14 -10.27 17.55 -1.57
CA HIS A 14 -11.40 17.25 -0.72
C HIS A 14 -11.63 15.77 -0.42
N ALA A 15 -11.10 14.84 -1.23
CA ALA A 15 -11.30 13.42 -0.99
C ALA A 15 -10.60 12.96 0.31
N GLY A 16 -11.17 11.97 0.97
CA GLY A 16 -10.57 11.31 2.13
C GLY A 16 -10.53 12.15 3.41
N THR A 17 -11.09 13.35 3.41
CA THR A 17 -11.10 14.23 4.58
C THR A 17 -11.97 13.65 5.69
N LEU A 18 -11.43 13.59 6.92
CA LEU A 18 -12.16 13.17 8.10
C LEU A 18 -12.83 14.37 8.78
N LYS A 19 -13.99 14.13 9.43
CA LYS A 19 -14.56 15.11 10.34
C LYS A 19 -13.58 15.37 11.49
N ASN A 20 -13.33 16.64 11.79
CA ASN A 20 -12.50 17.06 12.93
C ASN A 20 -13.31 17.94 13.89
N LEU A 21 -12.82 18.05 15.12
CA LEU A 21 -13.53 18.71 16.22
C LEU A 21 -13.89 20.16 15.92
N TYR A 22 -13.04 20.88 15.20
CA TYR A 22 -13.19 22.32 14.95
C TYR A 22 -13.71 22.64 13.55
N GLY A 23 -14.03 21.65 12.72
CA GLY A 23 -14.54 21.85 11.37
C GLY A 23 -13.52 22.52 10.45
N THR A 24 -12.23 22.34 10.69
CA THR A 24 -11.18 22.91 9.85
C THR A 24 -11.20 22.29 8.45
N LEU A 25 -11.00 23.09 7.41
CA LEU A 25 -10.96 22.63 6.03
C LEU A 25 -9.72 21.76 5.78
N ALA A 26 -8.55 22.18 6.27
CA ALA A 26 -7.33 21.40 6.24
C ALA A 26 -7.31 20.44 7.43
N MET A 27 -6.93 19.18 7.19
CA MET A 27 -6.82 18.19 8.26
C MET A 27 -5.70 18.58 9.24
N PRO A 28 -5.97 18.63 10.56
CA PRO A 28 -4.93 18.86 11.57
C PRO A 28 -3.88 17.75 11.55
N ILE A 29 -2.63 18.10 11.90
CA ILE A 29 -1.55 17.12 12.08
C ILE A 29 -1.62 16.55 13.49
N TYR A 30 -1.93 15.28 13.61
CA TYR A 30 -1.96 14.55 14.89
C TYR A 30 -0.58 13.97 15.20
N GLN A 31 0.28 14.81 15.77
CA GLN A 31 1.65 14.41 16.11
C GLN A 31 1.69 13.74 17.50
N THR A 32 1.17 12.53 17.57
CA THR A 32 1.13 11.73 18.79
C THR A 32 1.46 10.26 18.49
N SER A 33 1.97 9.54 19.48
CA SER A 33 2.20 8.10 19.39
C SER A 33 0.98 7.29 19.83
N THR A 34 0.23 7.80 20.83
CA THR A 34 -0.87 7.08 21.48
C THR A 34 -2.12 7.94 21.55
N PHE A 35 -3.26 7.28 21.70
CA PHE A 35 -4.57 7.91 21.86
C PHE A 35 -5.18 7.46 23.19
N ILE A 36 -5.87 8.35 23.89
CA ILE A 36 -6.53 8.06 25.15
C ILE A 36 -7.85 7.30 24.92
N PHE A 37 -8.27 6.55 25.92
CA PHE A 37 -9.57 5.89 25.98
C PHE A 37 -10.41 6.54 27.09
N ASP A 38 -11.72 6.53 26.90
CA ASP A 38 -12.66 7.02 27.90
C ASP A 38 -12.77 6.06 29.09
N SER A 39 -12.50 4.76 28.86
CA SER A 39 -12.44 3.73 29.90
C SER A 39 -11.57 2.54 29.47
N ALA A 40 -11.22 1.68 30.41
CA ALA A 40 -10.51 0.44 30.15
C ALA A 40 -11.30 -0.51 29.24
N GLU A 41 -12.62 -0.55 29.41
CA GLU A 41 -13.52 -1.37 28.59
C GLU A 41 -13.54 -0.88 27.15
N GLN A 42 -13.53 0.43 26.91
CA GLN A 42 -13.41 1.00 25.57
C GLN A 42 -12.06 0.62 24.94
N GLY A 43 -10.98 0.73 25.68
CA GLY A 43 -9.68 0.26 25.23
C GLY A 43 -9.71 -1.20 24.80
N GLY A 44 -10.28 -2.07 25.62
CA GLY A 44 -10.47 -3.49 25.31
C GLY A 44 -11.23 -3.72 24.01
N ARG A 45 -12.37 -3.04 23.78
CA ARG A 45 -13.16 -3.15 22.55
C ARG A 45 -12.37 -2.69 21.32
N ARG A 46 -11.60 -1.59 21.42
CA ARG A 46 -10.78 -1.12 20.29
C ARG A 46 -9.66 -2.10 19.95
N PHE A 47 -9.00 -2.70 20.94
CA PHE A 47 -8.01 -3.75 20.71
C PHE A 47 -8.61 -5.03 20.13
N ALA A 48 -9.86 -5.35 20.49
CA ALA A 48 -10.60 -6.48 19.92
C ALA A 48 -11.19 -6.19 18.53
N LEU A 49 -11.02 -4.97 17.99
CA LEU A 49 -11.62 -4.48 16.73
C LEU A 49 -13.16 -4.47 16.74
N GLU A 50 -13.76 -4.44 17.93
CA GLU A 50 -15.22 -4.35 18.14
C GLU A 50 -15.72 -2.89 18.10
N GLU A 51 -14.83 -1.93 18.33
CA GLU A 51 -15.10 -0.49 18.26
C GLU A 51 -14.02 0.19 17.38
N ALA A 52 -14.47 0.96 16.41
CA ALA A 52 -13.56 1.75 15.56
C ALA A 52 -12.93 2.88 16.37
N GLY A 53 -11.64 3.16 16.14
CA GLY A 53 -10.92 4.26 16.77
C GLY A 53 -9.42 4.08 16.70
N TYR A 54 -8.71 5.15 17.07
CA TYR A 54 -7.25 5.14 17.10
C TYR A 54 -6.76 4.67 18.46
N ILE A 55 -5.69 3.89 18.46
CA ILE A 55 -5.03 3.31 19.64
C ILE A 55 -3.58 3.81 19.69
N TYR A 56 -2.84 3.57 18.62
CA TYR A 56 -1.43 3.83 18.49
C TYR A 56 -1.08 4.16 17.05
N THR A 57 -0.27 5.19 16.81
CA THR A 57 0.02 5.72 15.48
C THR A 57 0.57 4.69 14.49
N ARG A 58 1.32 3.69 14.94
CA ARG A 58 1.79 2.58 14.07
C ARG A 58 0.63 1.76 13.49
N LEU A 59 -0.48 1.65 14.21
CA LEU A 59 -1.70 0.94 13.77
C LEU A 59 -2.62 1.84 12.95
N GLY A 60 -2.65 3.14 13.28
CA GLY A 60 -3.46 4.13 12.59
C GLY A 60 -3.35 5.50 13.24
N ASN A 61 -3.41 6.53 12.41
CA ASN A 61 -3.37 7.93 12.83
C ASN A 61 -4.28 8.74 11.88
N PRO A 62 -5.09 9.70 12.38
CA PRO A 62 -5.98 10.47 11.52
C PRO A 62 -5.27 11.15 10.34
N THR A 63 -4.05 11.67 10.56
CA THR A 63 -3.25 12.32 9.50
C THR A 63 -2.88 11.32 8.39
N THR A 64 -2.40 10.13 8.77
CA THR A 64 -2.04 9.06 7.83
C THR A 64 -3.28 8.53 7.12
N THR A 65 -4.38 8.32 7.84
CA THR A 65 -5.65 7.86 7.27
C THR A 65 -6.17 8.81 6.17
N VAL A 66 -6.05 10.13 6.37
CA VAL A 66 -6.45 11.10 5.34
C VAL A 66 -5.56 11.00 4.10
N LEU A 67 -4.25 10.78 4.26
CA LEU A 67 -3.35 10.55 3.12
C LEU A 67 -3.74 9.29 2.35
N GLU A 68 -3.93 8.18 3.07
CA GLU A 68 -4.29 6.89 2.48
C GLU A 68 -5.62 6.97 1.72
N ASN A 69 -6.65 7.51 2.34
CA ASN A 69 -7.95 7.70 1.69
C ASN A 69 -7.88 8.60 0.46
N LYS A 70 -7.04 9.64 0.51
CA LYS A 70 -6.86 10.57 -0.61
C LYS A 70 -6.14 9.91 -1.78
N ILE A 71 -5.08 9.15 -1.53
CA ILE A 71 -4.36 8.39 -2.57
C ILE A 71 -5.28 7.33 -3.17
N ALA A 72 -5.99 6.56 -2.34
CA ALA A 72 -6.97 5.59 -2.84
C ALA A 72 -8.00 6.24 -3.77
N ALA A 73 -8.53 7.42 -3.41
CA ALA A 73 -9.49 8.13 -4.24
C ALA A 73 -8.88 8.67 -5.55
N LEU A 74 -7.62 9.09 -5.54
CA LEU A 74 -6.92 9.60 -6.74
C LEU A 74 -6.58 8.46 -7.72
N GLU A 75 -6.20 7.31 -7.20
CA GLU A 75 -5.85 6.10 -7.98
C GLU A 75 -7.07 5.21 -8.29
N GLU A 76 -8.28 5.64 -7.94
CA GLU A 76 -9.52 4.85 -8.08
C GLU A 76 -9.40 3.45 -7.41
N GLY A 77 -8.56 3.34 -6.37
CA GLY A 77 -8.32 2.14 -5.59
C GLY A 77 -9.33 1.98 -4.46
N GLU A 78 -9.49 0.74 -3.99
CA GLU A 78 -10.35 0.42 -2.83
C GLU A 78 -9.75 0.96 -1.53
N ALA A 79 -8.43 0.85 -1.37
CA ALA A 79 -7.68 1.31 -0.20
C ALA A 79 -6.23 1.63 -0.58
N ALA A 80 -5.54 2.37 0.29
CA ALA A 80 -4.10 2.59 0.23
C ALA A 80 -3.50 2.42 1.62
N VAL A 81 -2.22 2.07 1.67
CA VAL A 81 -1.43 1.97 2.91
C VAL A 81 -0.17 2.79 2.75
N ALA A 82 0.04 3.73 3.67
CA ALA A 82 1.24 4.54 3.70
C ALA A 82 2.37 3.84 4.47
N THR A 83 3.56 3.88 3.90
CA THR A 83 4.78 3.35 4.51
C THR A 83 5.85 4.43 4.61
N SER A 84 6.87 4.21 5.41
CA SER A 84 7.95 5.18 5.62
C SER A 84 8.89 5.35 4.43
N SER A 85 8.82 4.48 3.43
CA SER A 85 9.65 4.54 2.21
C SER A 85 9.04 3.71 1.08
N GLY A 86 9.41 4.01 -0.17
CA GLY A 86 9.01 3.20 -1.33
C GLY A 86 9.47 1.75 -1.22
N MET A 87 10.68 1.48 -0.73
CA MET A 87 11.15 0.12 -0.46
C MET A 87 10.35 -0.56 0.66
N GLY A 88 9.87 0.20 1.65
CA GLY A 88 8.93 -0.28 2.66
C GLY A 88 7.62 -0.74 2.02
N ALA A 89 7.06 0.03 1.09
CA ALA A 89 5.85 -0.34 0.36
C ALA A 89 6.06 -1.62 -0.46
N ILE A 90 7.12 -1.66 -1.29
CA ILE A 90 7.44 -2.80 -2.14
C ILE A 90 7.66 -4.07 -1.30
N SER A 91 8.54 -4.01 -0.30
CA SER A 91 8.86 -5.19 0.51
C SER A 91 7.66 -5.69 1.30
N SER A 92 6.88 -4.80 1.92
CA SER A 92 5.67 -5.21 2.67
C SER A 92 4.64 -5.87 1.76
N THR A 93 4.42 -5.33 0.55
CA THR A 93 3.52 -5.93 -0.44
C THR A 93 3.98 -7.34 -0.81
N LEU A 94 5.27 -7.49 -1.17
CA LEU A 94 5.81 -8.78 -1.59
C LEU A 94 5.75 -9.83 -0.48
N TRP A 95 6.12 -9.46 0.75
CA TRP A 95 6.04 -10.38 1.90
C TRP A 95 4.61 -10.75 2.29
N THR A 96 3.63 -9.88 2.01
CA THR A 96 2.21 -10.17 2.30
C THR A 96 1.63 -11.19 1.35
N VAL A 97 2.02 -11.14 0.06
CA VAL A 97 1.41 -11.96 -0.99
C VAL A 97 2.19 -13.20 -1.36
N LEU A 98 3.48 -13.27 -0.99
CA LEU A 98 4.40 -14.34 -1.37
C LEU A 98 4.75 -15.25 -0.19
N LYS A 99 5.00 -16.51 -0.52
CA LYS A 99 5.54 -17.52 0.39
C LYS A 99 6.62 -18.35 -0.32
N ALA A 100 7.37 -19.14 0.41
CA ALA A 100 8.34 -20.07 -0.16
C ALA A 100 7.69 -21.00 -1.20
N GLY A 101 8.33 -21.16 -2.34
CA GLY A 101 7.85 -21.92 -3.50
C GLY A 101 7.02 -21.11 -4.49
N ASP A 102 6.71 -19.86 -4.22
CA ASP A 102 6.06 -18.97 -5.20
C ASP A 102 7.10 -18.44 -6.22
N HIS A 103 6.60 -17.99 -7.36
CA HIS A 103 7.40 -17.50 -8.47
C HIS A 103 6.93 -16.12 -8.91
N ILE A 104 7.89 -15.18 -9.04
CA ILE A 104 7.66 -13.84 -9.55
C ILE A 104 8.21 -13.73 -10.98
N VAL A 105 7.44 -13.13 -11.86
CA VAL A 105 7.90 -12.66 -13.17
C VAL A 105 7.87 -11.13 -13.16
N THR A 106 8.98 -10.51 -13.46
CA THR A 106 9.11 -9.03 -13.37
C THR A 106 9.97 -8.49 -14.51
N ASP A 107 9.79 -7.20 -14.83
CA ASP A 107 10.67 -6.51 -15.78
C ASP A 107 12.12 -6.40 -15.22
N LYS A 108 13.09 -6.27 -16.11
CA LYS A 108 14.48 -5.96 -15.75
C LYS A 108 14.70 -4.51 -15.37
N THR A 109 13.85 -3.62 -15.85
CA THR A 109 13.96 -2.16 -15.68
C THR A 109 13.37 -1.69 -14.35
N LEU A 110 13.82 -2.30 -13.25
CA LEU A 110 13.42 -1.95 -11.91
C LEU A 110 14.37 -0.93 -11.27
N TYR A 111 13.87 -0.20 -10.29
CA TYR A 111 14.72 0.55 -9.39
C TYR A 111 15.78 -0.37 -8.74
N GLY A 112 17.05 0.09 -8.65
CA GLY A 112 18.18 -0.76 -8.27
C GLY A 112 18.00 -1.53 -6.96
N CYS A 113 17.41 -0.92 -5.92
CA CYS A 113 17.16 -1.62 -4.65
C CYS A 113 16.05 -2.66 -4.78
N THR A 114 15.03 -2.42 -5.62
CA THR A 114 13.99 -3.42 -5.92
C THR A 114 14.59 -4.60 -6.66
N PHE A 115 15.44 -4.34 -7.66
CA PHE A 115 16.17 -5.38 -8.38
C PHE A 115 17.05 -6.21 -7.43
N ALA A 116 17.79 -5.56 -6.53
CA ALA A 116 18.62 -6.25 -5.54
C ALA A 116 17.77 -7.10 -4.57
N LEU A 117 16.60 -6.60 -4.13
CA LEU A 117 15.67 -7.36 -3.31
C LEU A 117 15.19 -8.62 -4.04
N MET A 118 14.85 -8.49 -5.34
CA MET A 118 14.43 -9.63 -6.16
C MET A 118 15.55 -10.66 -6.32
N CYS A 119 16.78 -10.21 -6.69
CA CYS A 119 17.90 -11.10 -6.96
C CYS A 119 18.45 -11.79 -5.72
N HIS A 120 18.57 -11.05 -4.62
CA HIS A 120 19.37 -11.46 -3.46
C HIS A 120 18.58 -11.55 -2.16
N GLY A 121 17.43 -10.90 -2.09
CA GLY A 121 16.55 -10.93 -0.93
C GLY A 121 15.58 -12.11 -0.99
N LEU A 122 14.62 -12.06 -1.91
CA LEU A 122 13.51 -13.01 -1.98
C LEU A 122 13.97 -14.44 -2.27
N THR A 123 15.01 -14.62 -3.10
CA THR A 123 15.54 -15.95 -3.43
C THR A 123 16.08 -16.71 -2.22
N ARG A 124 16.58 -15.99 -1.19
CA ARG A 124 17.02 -16.60 0.08
C ARG A 124 15.88 -17.21 0.89
N PHE A 125 14.65 -16.82 0.62
CA PHE A 125 13.44 -17.32 1.27
C PHE A 125 12.65 -18.30 0.39
N GLY A 126 13.31 -18.87 -0.65
CA GLY A 126 12.71 -19.88 -1.50
C GLY A 126 11.69 -19.34 -2.50
N ILE A 127 11.74 -18.06 -2.83
CA ILE A 127 10.91 -17.44 -3.86
C ILE A 127 11.71 -17.39 -5.16
N GLU A 128 11.18 -17.95 -6.25
CA GLU A 128 11.82 -17.89 -7.57
C GLU A 128 11.51 -16.57 -8.25
N VAL A 129 12.51 -16.01 -8.98
CA VAL A 129 12.34 -14.75 -9.71
C VAL A 129 12.81 -14.90 -11.14
N THR A 130 11.96 -14.58 -12.11
CA THR A 130 12.32 -14.51 -13.52
C THR A 130 12.22 -13.08 -14.01
N PHE A 131 13.35 -12.57 -14.53
CA PHE A 131 13.40 -11.27 -15.18
C PHE A 131 13.11 -11.41 -16.67
N VAL A 132 12.19 -10.61 -17.16
CA VAL A 132 11.82 -10.53 -18.58
C VAL A 132 12.13 -9.15 -19.12
N CYS A 133 12.37 -9.04 -20.43
CA CYS A 133 12.45 -7.75 -21.10
C CYS A 133 11.14 -7.50 -21.83
N PHE A 134 10.34 -6.56 -21.38
CA PHE A 134 9.24 -6.06 -22.18
C PHE A 134 9.78 -5.10 -23.22
N LYS A 135 9.99 -5.56 -24.47
CA LYS A 135 10.28 -4.64 -25.58
C LYS A 135 9.04 -3.81 -25.85
N SER A 136 9.10 -2.57 -25.44
CA SER A 136 8.04 -1.60 -25.66
C SER A 136 7.84 -1.32 -27.15
N ASN A 137 6.71 -1.74 -27.70
CA ASN A 137 5.97 -0.94 -28.67
C ASN A 137 4.52 -0.87 -28.16
N SER A 138 4.17 0.21 -27.49
CA SER A 138 2.85 0.53 -26.98
C SER A 138 2.38 -0.25 -25.71
N LEU A 139 2.86 0.14 -24.61
CA LEU A 139 2.19 0.30 -23.31
C LEU A 139 3.30 0.48 -22.29
N ILE A 140 3.43 1.70 -21.79
CA ILE A 140 4.22 1.97 -20.59
C ILE A 140 3.49 1.24 -19.46
N VAL A 141 3.92 0.04 -19.15
CA VAL A 141 3.53 -0.63 -17.91
C VAL A 141 4.64 -0.33 -16.93
N GLU A 142 4.53 0.80 -16.26
CA GLU A 142 5.36 1.12 -15.13
C GLU A 142 5.17 0.00 -14.09
N ASP A 143 6.28 -0.64 -13.72
CA ASP A 143 6.39 -1.64 -12.63
C ASP A 143 5.45 -2.87 -12.69
N SER A 144 5.41 -3.57 -13.81
CA SER A 144 4.64 -4.81 -13.89
C SER A 144 5.33 -5.94 -13.14
N ILE A 145 4.81 -6.25 -11.98
CA ILE A 145 5.14 -7.46 -11.22
C ILE A 145 3.98 -8.44 -11.40
N ILE A 146 4.24 -9.60 -12.01
CA ILE A 146 3.27 -10.67 -12.13
C ILE A 146 3.62 -11.74 -11.11
N ILE A 147 2.68 -12.04 -10.22
CA ILE A 147 2.84 -13.05 -9.19
C ILE A 147 2.14 -14.32 -9.66
N LEU A 148 2.89 -15.39 -9.80
CA LEU A 148 2.38 -16.71 -10.14
C LEU A 148 2.42 -17.61 -8.90
N LYS A 149 1.27 -17.95 -8.36
CA LYS A 149 1.16 -18.91 -7.26
C LYS A 149 1.16 -20.33 -7.83
N ASN A 150 2.18 -21.13 -7.49
CA ASN A 150 2.29 -22.57 -7.84
C ASN A 150 2.32 -22.90 -9.34
N TRP A 151 2.78 -22.03 -10.22
CA TRP A 151 2.89 -22.31 -11.65
C TRP A 151 4.36 -22.30 -12.11
N ARG A 152 4.81 -23.37 -12.77
CA ARG A 152 6.06 -23.38 -13.53
C ARG A 152 5.77 -22.86 -14.94
N LEU A 153 6.10 -21.63 -15.21
CA LEU A 153 6.08 -21.09 -16.58
C LEU A 153 7.43 -21.41 -17.25
N ARG A 154 7.40 -22.10 -18.37
CA ARG A 154 8.56 -22.17 -19.28
C ARG A 154 8.51 -20.92 -20.18
N ILE A 155 9.29 -19.90 -19.83
CA ILE A 155 9.52 -18.75 -20.72
C ILE A 155 10.82 -19.03 -21.44
N SER A 156 10.79 -19.00 -22.78
CA SER A 156 12.02 -19.06 -23.59
C SER A 156 12.88 -17.84 -23.29
N LYS A 157 14.14 -18.08 -22.95
CA LYS A 157 15.11 -17.00 -22.71
C LYS A 157 15.26 -16.17 -23.99
N CYS A 158 15.08 -14.85 -23.88
CA CYS A 158 15.54 -13.90 -24.87
C CYS A 158 17.06 -13.76 -24.80
#